data_050eb6c63680a854eecc7431ae7ad9e5
#
_entry.id   050eb6c63680a854eecc7431ae7ad9e5
#
_cell.length_a   1.000
_cell.length_b   1.000
_cell.length_c   1.000
_cell.angle_alpha   90.00
_cell.angle_beta   90.00
_cell.angle_gamma   90.00
#
_symmetry.space_group_name_H-M   'P 1'
#
loop_
_entity.id
_entity.type
_entity.pdbx_description
1 polymer ?
#
loop_
_entity_poly.entity_id
_entity_poly.type
_entity_poly.pdbx_seq_one_letter_code
_entity_poly.pdbx_strand_id
1 'polypeptide(L)'
;MNRFTSVLCFLAVISAISFVPLPVRAQETLPRDVDADSRNRLPLVNSSNSSAPAQGVAAIRLHGSGVAVRWSSSLGRALTELAILTSAREHDQPYEWSLHELEAMAVGLDPAVIDVVKHRKPHTGAGEKESIIIQTGREIFGTHKLSSETYARALKVLGKSDLVDIVDLMGDYAATGARLTAINQQMPAGWKQFLPLPFTPPDDIYPDSRSRLPLLQNQTQNAAATPALYSRTIAPEGTGPGQIRRHGAGLKSLEGSVGRRLMGLAILVTAREHNAQYDWTMNEMAALKDGLEPAIIDQVRNRRPVTGLGEKEAVLIEFGRELFGRHMVSAQTYARALKIFGERDLVDFTDLMAQHAADATLLTAFDQHLPAGQKPLLPIP
;
A
#
# COMPACT_ATOMS: atom_id res chain seq x y z
N MET A 1 17.10 41.52 -91.11
CA MET A 1 18.01 41.47 -89.95
C MET A 1 17.23 42.00 -88.77
N ASN A 2 16.51 41.16 -88.11
CA ASN A 2 15.72 41.54 -86.88
C ASN A 2 16.15 40.69 -85.69
N ARG A 3 16.67 41.33 -84.69
CA ARG A 3 17.01 40.73 -83.40
C ARG A 3 15.77 40.72 -82.50
N PHE A 4 15.28 39.55 -82.09
CA PHE A 4 14.28 39.40 -81.05
C PHE A 4 14.98 39.22 -79.69
N THR A 5 14.71 40.12 -78.78
CA THR A 5 15.15 40.07 -77.38
C THR A 5 14.04 39.42 -76.55
N SER A 6 14.29 38.21 -76.06
CA SER A 6 13.37 37.53 -75.12
C SER A 6 13.63 38.03 -73.71
N VAL A 7 12.60 38.58 -73.09
CA VAL A 7 12.59 38.93 -71.66
C VAL A 7 12.01 37.74 -70.88
N LEU A 8 12.85 37.09 -70.06
CA LEU A 8 12.41 36.07 -69.08
C LEU A 8 11.87 36.77 -67.84
N CYS A 9 10.57 36.64 -67.56
CA CYS A 9 9.97 36.97 -66.29
C CYS A 9 10.17 35.81 -65.33
N PHE A 10 10.96 36.04 -64.25
CA PHE A 10 11.04 35.14 -63.12
C PHE A 10 9.85 35.46 -62.15
N LEU A 11 8.90 34.54 -62.04
CA LEU A 11 7.88 34.57 -60.99
C LEU A 11 8.48 33.94 -59.71
N ALA A 12 8.74 34.77 -58.72
CA ALA A 12 9.11 34.30 -57.40
C ALA A 12 7.85 33.82 -56.67
N VAL A 13 7.71 32.52 -56.47
CA VAL A 13 6.68 31.95 -55.59
C VAL A 13 7.14 32.05 -54.16
N ILE A 14 6.59 33.01 -53.41
CA ILE A 14 6.78 33.14 -51.96
C ILE A 14 5.84 32.10 -51.31
N SER A 15 6.38 30.97 -50.89
CA SER A 15 5.67 30.01 -50.04
C SER A 15 5.50 30.60 -48.63
N ALA A 16 4.31 31.04 -48.27
CA ALA A 16 3.96 31.39 -46.91
C ALA A 16 3.96 30.14 -46.03
N ILE A 17 5.03 29.96 -45.25
CA ILE A 17 5.06 28.93 -44.19
C ILE A 17 4.11 29.42 -43.09
N SER A 18 2.91 28.81 -43.04
CA SER A 18 1.97 29.02 -41.94
C SER A 18 2.56 28.35 -40.67
N PHE A 19 3.07 29.17 -39.79
CA PHE A 19 3.46 28.77 -38.43
C PHE A 19 2.17 28.41 -37.70
N VAL A 20 1.83 27.12 -37.62
CA VAL A 20 0.82 26.63 -36.69
C VAL A 20 1.48 26.62 -35.32
N PRO A 21 1.03 27.44 -34.37
CA PRO A 21 1.58 27.39 -33.01
C PRO A 21 1.27 26.01 -32.45
N LEU A 22 2.31 25.27 -32.03
CA LEU A 22 2.14 24.05 -31.26
C LEU A 22 1.28 24.38 -30.04
N PRO A 23 0.28 23.53 -29.70
CA PRO A 23 -0.54 23.77 -28.54
C PRO A 23 0.38 23.91 -27.33
N VAL A 24 0.31 25.09 -26.66
CA VAL A 24 0.96 25.30 -25.36
C VAL A 24 0.40 24.20 -24.47
N ARG A 25 1.23 23.22 -24.10
CA ARG A 25 0.87 22.20 -23.12
C ARG A 25 0.41 22.96 -21.88
N ALA A 26 -0.84 22.76 -21.48
CA ALA A 26 -1.31 23.25 -20.20
C ALA A 26 -0.31 22.77 -19.14
N GLN A 27 0.35 23.72 -18.50
CA GLN A 27 1.31 23.42 -17.45
C GLN A 27 0.51 22.79 -16.32
N GLU A 28 0.82 21.53 -15.99
CA GLU A 28 0.19 20.85 -14.86
C GLU A 28 0.42 21.69 -13.60
N THR A 29 -0.66 22.18 -13.01
CA THR A 29 -0.57 22.95 -11.76
C THR A 29 -0.60 21.97 -10.59
N LEU A 30 0.56 21.84 -9.92
CA LEU A 30 0.64 21.08 -8.68
C LEU A 30 -0.14 21.77 -7.55
N PRO A 31 -0.68 21.02 -6.57
CA PRO A 31 -1.20 21.59 -5.33
C PRO A 31 -0.16 22.49 -4.64
N ARG A 32 -0.63 23.48 -3.87
CA ARG A 32 0.26 24.46 -3.22
C ARG A 32 1.17 23.87 -2.15
N ASP A 33 0.79 22.74 -1.56
CA ASP A 33 1.53 22.01 -0.55
C ASP A 33 2.44 20.93 -1.13
N VAL A 34 2.54 20.83 -2.45
CA VAL A 34 3.44 19.93 -3.17
C VAL A 34 4.66 20.68 -3.67
N ASP A 35 5.84 20.21 -3.30
CA ASP A 35 7.13 20.74 -3.78
C ASP A 35 7.34 20.39 -5.27
N ALA A 36 7.79 21.35 -6.05
CA ALA A 36 7.88 21.21 -7.51
C ALA A 36 8.97 20.22 -7.96
N ASP A 37 10.05 20.10 -7.20
CA ASP A 37 11.21 19.29 -7.56
C ASP A 37 11.01 17.81 -7.16
N SER A 38 10.54 17.55 -5.96
CA SER A 38 10.22 16.21 -5.49
C SER A 38 8.89 15.68 -6.03
N ARG A 39 7.99 16.58 -6.41
CA ARG A 39 6.61 16.33 -6.83
C ARG A 39 5.79 15.59 -5.77
N ASN A 40 6.09 15.83 -4.49
CA ASN A 40 5.33 15.42 -3.33
C ASN A 40 5.40 16.51 -2.25
N ARG A 41 4.80 16.26 -1.08
CA ARG A 41 4.72 17.24 0.03
C ARG A 41 6.02 17.45 0.80
N LEU A 42 7.09 16.75 0.43
CA LEU A 42 8.40 16.86 1.08
C LEU A 42 9.42 17.45 0.11
N PRO A 43 10.39 18.26 0.58
CA PRO A 43 11.41 18.81 -0.29
C PRO A 43 12.29 17.70 -0.90
N LEU A 44 12.90 17.96 -2.05
CA LEU A 44 13.82 17.02 -2.68
C LEU A 44 15.04 16.77 -1.77
N VAL A 45 15.38 15.49 -1.58
CA VAL A 45 16.60 15.07 -0.89
C VAL A 45 17.58 14.52 -1.92
N ASN A 46 18.77 15.14 -1.98
CA ASN A 46 19.86 14.60 -2.77
C ASN A 46 20.50 13.43 -2.03
N SER A 47 20.44 12.24 -2.61
CA SER A 47 21.16 11.08 -2.08
C SER A 47 22.66 11.31 -2.23
N SER A 48 23.40 11.27 -1.14
CA SER A 48 24.86 11.42 -1.14
C SER A 48 25.61 10.30 -1.92
N ASN A 49 24.93 9.22 -2.24
CA ASN A 49 25.52 8.02 -2.85
C ASN A 49 24.99 7.69 -4.25
N SER A 50 24.17 8.54 -4.87
CA SER A 50 23.60 8.30 -6.18
C SER A 50 23.73 9.52 -7.08
N SER A 51 24.02 9.30 -8.37
CA SER A 51 24.05 10.37 -9.39
C SER A 51 22.66 10.91 -9.75
N ALA A 52 21.60 10.24 -9.30
CA ALA A 52 20.22 10.67 -9.47
C ALA A 52 19.53 10.78 -8.10
N PRO A 53 18.63 11.80 -7.90
CA PRO A 53 17.86 11.91 -6.67
C PRO A 53 16.95 10.70 -6.48
N ALA A 54 16.72 10.32 -5.23
CA ALA A 54 15.73 9.31 -4.90
C ALA A 54 14.33 9.80 -5.31
N GLN A 55 13.46 8.87 -5.71
CA GLN A 55 12.08 9.16 -6.12
C GLN A 55 11.08 8.27 -5.40
N GLY A 56 9.83 8.71 -5.35
CA GLY A 56 8.74 7.93 -4.77
C GLY A 56 8.97 7.60 -3.29
N VAL A 57 8.61 6.38 -2.90
CA VAL A 57 8.69 5.90 -1.52
C VAL A 57 10.10 6.04 -0.92
N ALA A 58 11.14 5.72 -1.69
CA ALA A 58 12.52 5.83 -1.21
C ALA A 58 12.89 7.27 -0.84
N ALA A 59 12.46 8.25 -1.62
CA ALA A 59 12.66 9.66 -1.32
C ALA A 59 11.91 10.10 -0.05
N ILE A 60 10.66 9.66 0.09
CA ILE A 60 9.82 9.95 1.26
C ILE A 60 10.49 9.42 2.54
N ARG A 61 10.92 8.15 2.55
CA ARG A 61 11.57 7.50 3.70
C ARG A 61 12.86 8.19 4.16
N LEU A 62 13.58 8.88 3.27
CA LEU A 62 14.77 9.66 3.64
C LEU A 62 14.47 10.85 4.58
N HIS A 63 13.21 11.23 4.73
CA HIS A 63 12.81 12.28 5.68
C HIS A 63 12.46 11.76 7.06
N GLY A 64 12.33 10.45 7.23
CA GLY A 64 12.10 9.81 8.52
C GLY A 64 13.36 9.80 9.40
N SER A 65 13.20 9.31 10.62
CA SER A 65 14.29 9.24 11.61
C SER A 65 15.30 8.11 11.33
N GLY A 66 14.92 7.13 10.52
CA GLY A 66 15.73 5.93 10.26
C GLY A 66 15.88 4.98 11.45
N VAL A 67 15.10 5.18 12.52
CA VAL A 67 15.08 4.29 13.70
C VAL A 67 14.03 3.17 13.53
N ALA A 68 14.07 2.17 14.40
CA ALA A 68 12.99 1.20 14.54
C ALA A 68 11.77 1.89 15.18
N VAL A 69 10.92 2.48 14.34
CA VAL A 69 9.87 3.46 14.73
C VAL A 69 9.02 2.97 15.90
N ARG A 70 8.49 1.75 15.83
CA ARG A 70 7.66 1.19 16.92
C ARG A 70 8.35 1.24 18.28
N TRP A 71 9.68 1.07 18.32
CA TRP A 71 10.43 0.87 19.56
C TRP A 71 11.22 2.09 20.02
N SER A 72 11.62 2.93 19.08
CA SER A 72 12.60 4.00 19.32
C SER A 72 12.14 5.39 18.83
N SER A 73 10.86 5.54 18.45
CA SER A 73 10.32 6.83 18.04
C SER A 73 10.36 7.85 19.18
N SER A 74 10.66 9.10 18.83
CA SER A 74 10.58 10.26 19.73
C SER A 74 9.18 10.52 20.25
N LEU A 75 8.14 10.03 19.54
CA LEU A 75 6.73 10.11 19.97
C LEU A 75 6.39 9.20 21.14
N GLY A 76 7.21 8.17 21.38
CA GLY A 76 7.00 7.18 22.43
C GLY A 76 5.99 6.08 22.06
N ARG A 77 6.03 5.01 22.88
CA ARG A 77 5.31 3.77 22.60
C ARG A 77 3.79 3.93 22.53
N ALA A 78 3.19 4.77 23.36
CA ALA A 78 1.74 4.95 23.36
C ALA A 78 1.23 5.46 22.00
N LEU A 79 1.91 6.43 21.39
CA LEU A 79 1.50 6.98 20.09
C LEU A 79 1.85 6.06 18.91
N THR A 80 2.93 5.29 19.00
CA THR A 80 3.21 4.28 17.97
C THR A 80 2.22 3.12 18.01
N GLU A 81 1.81 2.66 19.20
CA GLU A 81 0.74 1.65 19.32
C GLU A 81 -0.62 2.22 18.86
N LEU A 82 -0.91 3.51 19.10
CA LEU A 82 -2.10 4.16 18.54
C LEU A 82 -2.13 4.14 17.02
N ALA A 83 -0.99 4.42 16.36
CA ALA A 83 -0.88 4.35 14.91
C ALA A 83 -1.14 2.92 14.39
N ILE A 84 -0.60 1.92 15.08
CA ILE A 84 -0.83 0.50 14.77
C ILE A 84 -2.30 0.12 14.94
N LEU A 85 -2.92 0.49 16.06
CA LEU A 85 -4.34 0.25 16.31
C LEU A 85 -5.22 0.93 15.26
N THR A 86 -4.87 2.15 14.84
CA THR A 86 -5.61 2.86 13.79
C THR A 86 -5.52 2.09 12.48
N SER A 87 -4.33 1.65 12.07
CA SER A 87 -4.16 0.81 10.88
C SER A 87 -4.94 -0.49 10.98
N ALA A 88 -4.81 -1.23 12.09
CA ALA A 88 -5.51 -2.50 12.31
C ALA A 88 -7.04 -2.34 12.25
N ARG A 89 -7.58 -1.22 12.78
CA ARG A 89 -9.03 -0.95 12.76
C ARG A 89 -9.54 -0.58 11.38
N GLU A 90 -8.81 0.23 10.63
CA GLU A 90 -9.25 0.62 9.29
C GLU A 90 -9.20 -0.56 8.30
N HIS A 91 -8.38 -1.58 8.58
CA HIS A 91 -8.36 -2.85 7.83
C HIS A 91 -9.20 -3.96 8.45
N ASP A 92 -9.97 -3.68 9.52
CA ASP A 92 -10.78 -4.64 10.26
C ASP A 92 -10.02 -5.94 10.61
N GLN A 93 -8.74 -5.82 11.01
CA GLN A 93 -7.86 -6.93 11.29
C GLN A 93 -7.88 -7.33 12.78
N PRO A 94 -8.63 -8.38 13.18
CA PRO A 94 -8.88 -8.67 14.59
C PRO A 94 -7.69 -9.26 15.34
N TYR A 95 -6.79 -9.99 14.65
CA TYR A 95 -5.59 -10.55 15.26
C TYR A 95 -4.61 -9.43 15.63
N GLU A 96 -4.30 -8.55 14.68
CA GLU A 96 -3.43 -7.41 14.88
C GLU A 96 -3.96 -6.49 15.97
N TRP A 97 -5.25 -6.13 15.86
CA TRP A 97 -5.92 -5.31 16.88
C TRP A 97 -5.76 -5.90 18.27
N SER A 98 -6.07 -7.20 18.46
CA SER A 98 -6.18 -7.78 19.80
C SER A 98 -4.83 -7.87 20.50
N LEU A 99 -3.75 -8.13 19.76
CA LEU A 99 -2.40 -8.12 20.33
C LEU A 99 -1.96 -6.69 20.70
N HIS A 100 -2.22 -5.74 19.80
CA HIS A 100 -1.79 -4.35 19.99
C HIS A 100 -2.65 -3.57 20.98
N GLU A 101 -3.92 -3.94 21.22
CA GLU A 101 -4.72 -3.36 22.29
C GLU A 101 -4.10 -3.66 23.67
N LEU A 102 -3.64 -4.90 23.87
CA LEU A 102 -2.96 -5.27 25.12
C LEU A 102 -1.66 -4.48 25.31
N GLU A 103 -0.87 -4.35 24.24
CA GLU A 103 0.38 -3.60 24.26
C GLU A 103 0.15 -2.11 24.50
N ALA A 104 -0.84 -1.52 23.81
CA ALA A 104 -1.22 -0.12 23.97
C ALA A 104 -1.64 0.21 25.41
N MET A 105 -2.45 -0.64 26.04
CA MET A 105 -2.81 -0.51 27.46
C MET A 105 -1.58 -0.61 28.37
N ALA A 106 -0.69 -1.55 28.11
CA ALA A 106 0.51 -1.76 28.90
C ALA A 106 1.52 -0.58 28.84
N VAL A 107 1.57 0.13 27.71
CA VAL A 107 2.43 1.32 27.54
C VAL A 107 1.71 2.62 27.92
N GLY A 108 0.49 2.54 28.48
CA GLY A 108 -0.22 3.67 29.07
C GLY A 108 -1.03 4.51 28.07
N LEU A 109 -1.42 3.96 26.91
CA LEU A 109 -2.38 4.64 26.05
C LEU A 109 -3.74 4.70 26.74
N ASP A 110 -4.37 5.87 26.76
CA ASP A 110 -5.67 6.08 27.40
C ASP A 110 -6.74 5.14 26.82
N PRO A 111 -7.42 4.32 27.65
CA PRO A 111 -8.51 3.46 27.21
C PRO A 111 -9.63 4.20 26.46
N ALA A 112 -9.87 5.49 26.77
CA ALA A 112 -10.84 6.30 26.05
C ALA A 112 -10.40 6.56 24.60
N VAL A 113 -9.10 6.73 24.34
CA VAL A 113 -8.55 6.87 22.99
C VAL A 113 -8.62 5.55 22.23
N ILE A 114 -8.33 4.42 22.89
CA ILE A 114 -8.50 3.09 22.33
C ILE A 114 -9.96 2.87 21.90
N ASP A 115 -10.91 3.25 22.75
CA ASP A 115 -12.35 3.14 22.48
C ASP A 115 -12.80 4.00 21.28
N VAL A 116 -12.23 5.21 21.13
CA VAL A 116 -12.45 6.08 19.95
C VAL A 116 -12.05 5.38 18.66
N VAL A 117 -10.89 4.73 18.62
CA VAL A 117 -10.43 4.00 17.43
C VAL A 117 -11.26 2.74 17.22
N LYS A 118 -11.45 1.92 18.26
CA LYS A 118 -12.19 0.65 18.24
C LYS A 118 -13.58 0.79 17.62
N HIS A 119 -14.31 1.81 17.99
CA HIS A 119 -15.69 2.03 17.58
C HIS A 119 -15.85 3.13 16.51
N ARG A 120 -14.75 3.58 15.88
CA ARG A 120 -14.73 4.65 14.86
C ARG A 120 -15.50 5.90 15.33
N LYS A 121 -15.42 6.21 16.62
CA LYS A 121 -16.06 7.41 17.20
C LYS A 121 -15.38 8.69 16.72
N PRO A 122 -16.04 9.84 16.79
CA PRO A 122 -15.37 11.13 16.62
C PRO A 122 -14.19 11.25 17.60
N HIS A 123 -13.05 11.73 17.11
CA HIS A 123 -11.82 11.86 17.92
C HIS A 123 -11.77 13.17 18.74
N THR A 124 -12.92 13.86 18.86
CA THR A 124 -13.10 15.04 19.74
C THR A 124 -12.92 14.63 21.20
N GLY A 125 -12.00 15.29 21.89
CA GLY A 125 -11.66 14.95 23.29
C GLY A 125 -10.38 14.10 23.45
N ALA A 126 -9.82 13.56 22.39
CA ALA A 126 -8.46 13.03 22.38
C ALA A 126 -7.43 14.18 22.42
N GLY A 127 -6.22 13.90 22.90
CA GLY A 127 -5.10 14.83 22.81
C GLY A 127 -4.78 15.23 21.35
N GLU A 128 -4.05 16.32 21.18
CA GLU A 128 -3.79 16.85 19.83
C GLU A 128 -3.01 15.88 18.96
N LYS A 129 -2.00 15.17 19.52
CA LYS A 129 -1.22 14.15 18.82
C LYS A 129 -2.04 12.91 18.51
N GLU A 130 -2.82 12.43 19.47
CA GLU A 130 -3.72 11.30 19.28
C GLU A 130 -4.77 11.59 18.20
N SER A 131 -5.40 12.75 18.29
CA SER A 131 -6.41 13.19 17.32
C SER A 131 -5.87 13.22 15.89
N ILE A 132 -4.68 13.78 15.69
CA ILE A 132 -4.11 13.89 14.33
C ILE A 132 -3.62 12.54 13.79
N ILE A 133 -3.09 11.64 14.62
CA ILE A 133 -2.72 10.28 14.22
C ILE A 133 -3.96 9.50 13.77
N ILE A 134 -5.04 9.53 14.53
CA ILE A 134 -6.31 8.87 14.19
C ILE A 134 -6.86 9.43 12.87
N GLN A 135 -6.91 10.76 12.73
CA GLN A 135 -7.43 11.39 11.52
C GLN A 135 -6.60 11.03 10.29
N THR A 136 -5.27 11.08 10.41
CA THR A 136 -4.33 10.71 9.33
C THR A 136 -4.58 9.30 8.84
N GLY A 137 -4.67 8.31 9.72
CA GLY A 137 -4.93 6.92 9.33
C GLY A 137 -6.32 6.74 8.70
N ARG A 138 -7.36 7.38 9.26
CA ARG A 138 -8.73 7.32 8.69
C ARG A 138 -8.83 7.91 7.29
N GLU A 139 -8.14 9.02 7.01
CA GLU A 139 -8.12 9.62 5.69
C GLU A 139 -7.34 8.74 4.70
N ILE A 140 -6.14 8.28 5.07
CA ILE A 140 -5.30 7.46 4.20
C ILE A 140 -5.99 6.14 3.82
N PHE A 141 -6.51 5.41 4.80
CA PHE A 141 -7.09 4.08 4.57
C PHE A 141 -8.57 4.11 4.15
N GLY A 142 -9.34 5.09 4.63
CA GLY A 142 -10.77 5.18 4.32
C GLY A 142 -11.07 5.88 3.01
N THR A 143 -10.33 6.95 2.68
CA THR A 143 -10.55 7.74 1.44
C THR A 143 -9.44 7.63 0.43
N HIS A 144 -8.35 6.93 0.75
CA HIS A 144 -7.12 6.85 -0.06
C HIS A 144 -6.58 8.23 -0.44
N LYS A 145 -6.70 9.19 0.47
CA LYS A 145 -6.21 10.55 0.29
C LYS A 145 -6.02 11.23 1.64
N LEU A 146 -4.88 11.88 1.84
CA LEU A 146 -4.67 12.77 2.96
C LEU A 146 -4.95 14.21 2.50
N SER A 147 -5.91 14.89 3.13
CA SER A 147 -6.22 16.28 2.79
C SER A 147 -5.06 17.22 3.11
N SER A 148 -4.93 18.33 2.35
CA SER A 148 -3.89 19.34 2.63
C SER A 148 -4.05 19.97 4.02
N GLU A 149 -5.28 20.08 4.54
CA GLU A 149 -5.56 20.58 5.87
C GLU A 149 -5.03 19.61 6.95
N THR A 150 -5.36 18.32 6.83
CA THR A 150 -4.89 17.28 7.77
C THR A 150 -3.38 17.14 7.69
N TYR A 151 -2.78 17.17 6.48
CA TYR A 151 -1.33 17.15 6.31
C TYR A 151 -0.65 18.33 6.99
N ALA A 152 -1.12 19.56 6.77
CA ALA A 152 -0.54 20.74 7.39
C ALA A 152 -0.63 20.72 8.91
N ARG A 153 -1.76 20.24 9.45
CA ARG A 153 -1.95 20.06 10.90
C ARG A 153 -1.02 18.95 11.43
N ALA A 154 -0.91 17.82 10.74
CA ALA A 154 -0.03 16.71 11.14
C ALA A 154 1.44 17.16 11.14
N LEU A 155 1.87 17.88 10.10
CA LEU A 155 3.22 18.43 10.02
C LEU A 155 3.52 19.41 11.17
N LYS A 156 2.55 20.25 11.55
CA LYS A 156 2.68 21.21 12.67
C LYS A 156 2.78 20.49 14.01
N VAL A 157 1.98 19.45 14.23
CA VAL A 157 1.84 18.78 15.54
C VAL A 157 2.94 17.74 15.78
N LEU A 158 3.29 16.98 14.76
CA LEU A 158 4.25 15.88 14.85
C LEU A 158 5.66 16.31 14.39
N GLY A 159 5.76 17.26 13.47
CA GLY A 159 6.99 17.53 12.76
C GLY A 159 7.21 16.57 11.59
N LYS A 160 8.13 16.92 10.70
CA LYS A 160 8.33 16.20 9.44
C LYS A 160 8.79 14.75 9.63
N SER A 161 9.82 14.54 10.44
CA SER A 161 10.39 13.21 10.65
C SER A 161 9.41 12.24 11.30
N ASP A 162 8.77 12.67 12.39
CA ASP A 162 7.81 11.84 13.10
C ASP A 162 6.55 11.57 12.26
N LEU A 163 6.12 12.51 11.40
CA LEU A 163 5.02 12.29 10.47
C LEU A 163 5.36 11.20 9.44
N VAL A 164 6.56 11.24 8.86
CA VAL A 164 7.02 10.18 7.95
C VAL A 164 7.07 8.84 8.65
N ASP A 165 7.66 8.80 9.84
CA ASP A 165 7.79 7.58 10.64
C ASP A 165 6.45 6.96 10.99
N ILE A 166 5.48 7.77 11.43
CA ILE A 166 4.13 7.28 11.78
C ILE A 166 3.38 6.76 10.56
N VAL A 167 3.49 7.43 9.42
CA VAL A 167 2.84 6.97 8.18
C VAL A 167 3.49 5.69 7.66
N ASP A 168 4.83 5.60 7.71
CA ASP A 168 5.55 4.38 7.32
C ASP A 168 5.18 3.20 8.23
N LEU A 169 5.11 3.44 9.56
CA LEU A 169 4.63 2.46 10.52
C LEU A 169 3.20 1.99 10.22
N MET A 170 2.28 2.92 9.90
CA MET A 170 0.92 2.57 9.50
C MET A 170 0.89 1.71 8.24
N GLY A 171 1.73 2.02 7.25
CA GLY A 171 1.88 1.24 6.03
C GLY A 171 2.41 -0.17 6.29
N ASP A 172 3.43 -0.32 7.13
CA ASP A 172 3.97 -1.61 7.55
C ASP A 172 2.93 -2.49 8.23
N TYR A 173 2.05 -1.88 9.05
CA TYR A 173 0.97 -2.59 9.72
C TYR A 173 -0.25 -2.86 8.81
N ALA A 174 -0.51 -2.02 7.82
CA ALA A 174 -1.43 -2.35 6.73
C ALA A 174 -0.97 -3.59 5.94
N ALA A 175 0.32 -3.64 5.60
CA ALA A 175 0.92 -4.81 4.95
C ALA A 175 0.87 -6.07 5.85
N THR A 176 1.11 -5.90 7.14
CA THR A 176 1.00 -6.99 8.13
C THR A 176 -0.44 -7.50 8.21
N GLY A 177 -1.40 -6.59 8.30
CA GLY A 177 -2.82 -6.92 8.29
C GLY A 177 -3.26 -7.66 7.02
N ALA A 178 -2.77 -7.24 5.84
CA ALA A 178 -3.04 -7.93 4.58
C ALA A 178 -2.53 -9.38 4.59
N ARG A 179 -1.32 -9.62 5.10
CA ARG A 179 -0.77 -10.99 5.24
C ARG A 179 -1.63 -11.86 6.15
N LEU A 180 -2.02 -11.33 7.31
CA LEU A 180 -2.87 -12.05 8.27
C LEU A 180 -4.27 -12.34 7.70
N THR A 181 -4.84 -11.39 6.98
CA THR A 181 -6.16 -11.51 6.34
C THR A 181 -6.14 -12.56 5.22
N ALA A 182 -5.10 -12.58 4.40
CA ALA A 182 -4.98 -13.54 3.29
C ALA A 182 -5.08 -14.99 3.75
N ILE A 183 -4.45 -15.32 4.87
CA ILE A 183 -4.43 -16.67 5.43
C ILE A 183 -5.47 -16.89 6.54
N ASN A 184 -6.33 -15.92 6.77
CA ASN A 184 -7.36 -15.96 7.81
C ASN A 184 -6.80 -16.32 9.20
N GLN A 185 -5.72 -15.63 9.62
CA GLN A 185 -5.09 -15.87 10.91
C GLN A 185 -6.04 -15.53 12.05
N GLN A 186 -6.35 -16.53 12.86
CA GLN A 186 -7.20 -16.41 14.03
C GLN A 186 -6.35 -16.27 15.31
N MET A 187 -6.96 -15.71 16.35
CA MET A 187 -6.33 -15.67 17.68
C MET A 187 -5.96 -17.07 18.15
N PRO A 188 -4.85 -17.23 18.87
CA PRO A 188 -4.48 -18.50 19.50
C PRO A 188 -5.60 -19.05 20.38
N ALA A 189 -5.65 -20.35 20.55
CA ALA A 189 -6.63 -20.98 21.38
C ALA A 189 -6.59 -20.42 22.82
N GLY A 190 -7.75 -20.06 23.35
CA GLY A 190 -7.89 -19.44 24.68
C GLY A 190 -7.62 -17.92 24.75
N TRP A 191 -7.17 -17.30 23.68
CA TRP A 191 -6.99 -15.86 23.63
C TRP A 191 -8.27 -15.15 23.17
N LYS A 192 -8.59 -14.01 23.80
CA LYS A 192 -9.76 -13.20 23.46
C LYS A 192 -9.47 -12.32 22.24
N GLN A 193 -10.43 -12.31 21.30
CA GLN A 193 -10.50 -11.28 20.28
C GLN A 193 -11.15 -10.03 20.85
N PHE A 194 -10.48 -8.88 20.79
CA PHE A 194 -10.99 -7.64 21.36
C PHE A 194 -11.74 -6.75 20.36
N LEU A 195 -11.46 -6.90 19.05
CA LEU A 195 -12.17 -6.14 18.04
C LEU A 195 -13.61 -6.68 17.90
N PRO A 196 -14.66 -5.83 18.00
CA PRO A 196 -16.05 -6.27 17.98
C PRO A 196 -16.54 -6.50 16.54
N LEU A 197 -15.89 -7.42 15.83
CA LEU A 197 -16.32 -7.86 14.50
C LEU A 197 -17.13 -9.16 14.61
N PRO A 198 -18.10 -9.36 13.71
CA PRO A 198 -18.76 -10.67 13.62
C PRO A 198 -17.69 -11.74 13.41
N PHE A 199 -17.71 -12.75 14.28
CA PHE A 199 -16.80 -13.88 14.18
C PHE A 199 -17.61 -15.15 13.92
N THR A 200 -17.40 -15.72 12.74
CA THR A 200 -17.81 -17.10 12.44
C THR A 200 -16.54 -17.93 12.40
N PRO A 201 -16.43 -18.98 13.22
CA PRO A 201 -15.26 -19.86 13.16
C PRO A 201 -15.10 -20.38 11.74
N PRO A 202 -13.95 -20.15 11.08
CA PRO A 202 -13.72 -20.70 9.75
C PRO A 202 -13.49 -22.21 9.82
N ASP A 203 -13.96 -22.92 8.84
CA ASP A 203 -13.76 -24.37 8.67
C ASP A 203 -12.56 -24.72 7.77
N ASP A 204 -11.92 -23.69 7.18
CA ASP A 204 -10.82 -23.82 6.22
C ASP A 204 -9.44 -23.52 6.82
N ILE A 205 -9.31 -23.58 8.16
CA ILE A 205 -8.04 -23.34 8.86
C ILE A 205 -7.53 -24.61 9.56
N TYR A 206 -6.21 -24.69 9.71
CA TYR A 206 -5.57 -25.70 10.53
C TYR A 206 -5.80 -25.39 12.01
N PRO A 207 -6.24 -26.39 12.82
CA PRO A 207 -6.53 -26.16 14.25
C PRO A 207 -5.30 -25.76 15.06
N ASP A 208 -4.12 -26.23 14.68
CA ASP A 208 -2.85 -26.02 15.39
C ASP A 208 -2.22 -24.67 15.07
N SER A 209 -2.18 -24.23 13.81
CA SER A 209 -1.68 -22.89 13.43
C SER A 209 -2.73 -21.79 13.58
N ARG A 210 -4.01 -22.17 13.69
CA ARG A 210 -5.13 -21.24 13.69
C ARG A 210 -5.17 -20.35 12.44
N SER A 211 -4.70 -20.89 11.30
CA SER A 211 -4.67 -20.20 10.01
C SER A 211 -4.79 -21.18 8.84
N ARG A 212 -4.89 -20.67 7.63
CA ARG A 212 -4.88 -21.45 6.38
C ARG A 212 -3.52 -22.05 6.02
N LEU A 213 -2.46 -21.75 6.78
CA LEU A 213 -1.14 -22.33 6.62
C LEU A 213 -0.89 -23.35 7.75
N PRO A 214 -0.33 -24.54 7.47
CA PRO A 214 0.02 -25.49 8.52
C PRO A 214 1.18 -24.96 9.37
N LEU A 215 1.40 -25.54 10.55
CA LEU A 215 2.65 -25.31 11.27
C LEU A 215 3.83 -25.90 10.49
N LEU A 216 4.92 -25.15 10.39
CA LEU A 216 6.17 -25.68 9.85
C LEU A 216 6.74 -26.74 10.81
N GLN A 217 7.44 -27.74 10.25
CA GLN A 217 8.10 -28.77 11.06
C GLN A 217 8.99 -28.13 12.12
N ASN A 218 8.95 -28.68 13.34
CA ASN A 218 9.64 -28.18 14.55
C ASN A 218 9.07 -26.89 15.16
N GLN A 219 7.86 -26.48 14.81
CA GLN A 219 7.15 -25.41 15.48
C GLN A 219 5.95 -25.96 16.25
N THR A 220 5.83 -25.55 17.50
CA THR A 220 4.65 -25.80 18.34
C THR A 220 4.02 -24.45 18.68
N GLN A 221 2.70 -24.38 18.62
CA GLN A 221 2.02 -23.23 19.24
C GLN A 221 2.16 -23.33 20.75
N ASN A 222 2.83 -22.39 21.36
CA ASN A 222 2.80 -22.25 22.81
C ASN A 222 1.55 -21.48 23.23
N ALA A 223 0.41 -22.17 23.23
CA ALA A 223 -0.90 -21.60 23.56
C ALA A 223 -0.96 -21.04 25.00
N ALA A 224 -0.05 -21.47 25.86
CA ALA A 224 -0.01 -21.06 27.26
C ALA A 224 0.86 -19.80 27.53
N ALA A 225 1.61 -19.33 26.54
CA ALA A 225 2.44 -18.15 26.72
C ALA A 225 1.56 -16.89 26.76
N THR A 226 1.47 -16.27 27.92
CA THR A 226 1.04 -14.87 28.01
C THR A 226 2.02 -14.05 27.17
N PRO A 227 1.54 -13.12 26.30
CA PRO A 227 2.45 -12.25 25.58
C PRO A 227 3.38 -11.60 26.56
N ALA A 228 4.68 -11.68 26.30
CA ALA A 228 5.63 -10.89 27.05
C ALA A 228 5.42 -9.43 26.62
N LEU A 229 4.56 -8.72 27.36
CA LEU A 229 4.37 -7.30 27.20
C LEU A 229 5.76 -6.63 27.20
N TYR A 230 6.00 -5.73 26.27
CA TYR A 230 7.31 -5.12 25.99
C TYR A 230 8.34 -6.03 25.29
N SER A 231 7.99 -7.24 24.88
CA SER A 231 8.81 -8.07 24.02
C SER A 231 8.79 -7.54 22.58
N ARG A 232 9.88 -7.73 21.83
CA ARG A 232 9.91 -7.47 20.38
C ARG A 232 9.04 -8.45 19.58
N THR A 233 8.56 -9.50 20.23
CA THR A 233 7.68 -10.50 19.62
C THR A 233 6.50 -10.72 20.55
N ILE A 234 5.38 -10.07 20.25
CA ILE A 234 4.12 -10.27 20.99
C ILE A 234 3.29 -11.42 20.40
N ALA A 235 3.52 -11.77 19.14
CA ALA A 235 2.83 -12.88 18.51
C ALA A 235 3.32 -14.20 19.09
N PRO A 236 2.41 -15.12 19.49
CA PRO A 236 2.79 -16.46 19.92
C PRO A 236 3.57 -17.20 18.86
N GLU A 237 4.45 -18.11 19.29
CA GLU A 237 5.19 -18.96 18.37
C GLU A 237 4.24 -19.74 17.44
N GLY A 238 4.60 -19.84 16.16
CA GLY A 238 3.78 -20.52 15.17
C GLY A 238 2.61 -19.70 14.62
N THR A 239 2.51 -18.41 14.99
CA THR A 239 1.49 -17.50 14.47
C THR A 239 2.07 -16.18 13.96
N GLY A 240 1.23 -15.37 13.30
CA GLY A 240 1.56 -14.02 12.89
C GLY A 240 2.43 -13.89 11.65
N PRO A 241 2.83 -12.65 11.30
CA PRO A 241 3.45 -12.35 10.01
C PRO A 241 4.79 -13.04 9.77
N GLY A 242 5.55 -13.27 10.83
CA GLY A 242 6.83 -14.00 10.76
C GLY A 242 6.65 -15.46 10.37
N GLN A 243 5.58 -16.11 10.85
CA GLN A 243 5.20 -17.45 10.46
C GLN A 243 4.82 -17.49 8.98
N ILE A 244 3.98 -16.57 8.54
CA ILE A 244 3.52 -16.49 7.15
C ILE A 244 4.71 -16.40 6.19
N ARG A 245 5.62 -15.46 6.40
CA ARG A 245 6.79 -15.27 5.52
C ARG A 245 7.71 -16.50 5.42
N ARG A 246 7.73 -17.36 6.43
CA ARG A 246 8.53 -18.60 6.37
C ARG A 246 7.95 -19.66 5.43
N HIS A 247 6.69 -19.56 5.03
CA HIS A 247 6.08 -20.41 4.00
C HIS A 247 6.44 -19.99 2.58
N GLY A 248 6.86 -18.74 2.37
CA GLY A 248 7.32 -18.23 1.09
C GLY A 248 8.78 -18.58 0.78
N ALA A 249 9.19 -18.33 -0.44
CA ALA A 249 10.58 -18.46 -0.89
C ALA A 249 11.17 -17.12 -1.37
N GLY A 250 10.34 -16.05 -1.37
CA GLY A 250 10.70 -14.69 -1.73
C GLY A 250 10.50 -14.35 -3.20
N LEU A 251 10.50 -13.05 -3.49
CA LEU A 251 10.11 -12.51 -4.80
C LEU A 251 10.96 -13.02 -5.98
N LYS A 252 12.24 -13.33 -5.77
CA LYS A 252 13.08 -13.93 -6.82
C LYS A 252 12.61 -15.33 -7.20
N SER A 253 12.15 -16.12 -6.23
CA SER A 253 11.58 -17.44 -6.48
C SER A 253 10.23 -17.31 -7.20
N LEU A 254 9.40 -16.36 -6.76
CA LEU A 254 8.12 -16.05 -7.40
C LEU A 254 8.32 -15.64 -8.87
N GLU A 255 9.29 -14.79 -9.16
CA GLU A 255 9.62 -14.41 -10.54
C GLU A 255 9.97 -15.63 -11.41
N GLY A 256 10.73 -16.57 -10.84
CA GLY A 256 11.11 -17.80 -11.53
C GLY A 256 9.95 -18.76 -11.81
N SER A 257 8.94 -18.81 -10.92
CA SER A 257 7.81 -19.74 -11.03
C SER A 257 6.63 -19.20 -11.84
N VAL A 258 6.29 -17.92 -11.68
CA VAL A 258 5.09 -17.31 -12.31
C VAL A 258 5.43 -16.27 -13.37
N GLY A 259 6.64 -15.74 -13.39
CA GLY A 259 7.12 -14.70 -14.31
C GLY A 259 6.66 -13.29 -13.93
N ARG A 260 7.38 -12.30 -14.49
CA ARG A 260 7.12 -10.86 -14.25
C ARG A 260 5.72 -10.42 -14.66
N ARG A 261 5.15 -11.05 -15.69
CA ARG A 261 3.81 -10.76 -16.18
C ARG A 261 2.74 -10.88 -15.09
N LEU A 262 2.71 -11.98 -14.35
CA LEU A 262 1.74 -12.18 -13.26
C LEU A 262 2.11 -11.36 -12.01
N MET A 263 3.38 -11.14 -11.73
CA MET A 263 3.80 -10.20 -10.68
C MET A 263 3.31 -8.79 -10.99
N GLY A 264 3.46 -8.32 -12.22
CA GLY A 264 2.93 -7.03 -12.69
C GLY A 264 1.42 -6.94 -12.52
N LEU A 265 0.68 -8.01 -12.81
CA LEU A 265 -0.76 -8.06 -12.56
C LEU A 265 -1.09 -7.90 -11.06
N ALA A 266 -0.38 -8.61 -10.18
CA ALA A 266 -0.58 -8.49 -8.72
C ALA A 266 -0.36 -7.04 -8.23
N ILE A 267 0.70 -6.39 -8.71
CA ILE A 267 1.01 -4.99 -8.40
C ILE A 267 -0.11 -4.06 -8.88
N LEU A 268 -0.57 -4.22 -10.13
CA LEU A 268 -1.64 -3.38 -10.66
C LEU A 268 -2.97 -3.58 -9.93
N VAL A 269 -3.31 -4.80 -9.54
CA VAL A 269 -4.49 -5.07 -8.71
C VAL A 269 -4.38 -4.32 -7.38
N THR A 270 -3.23 -4.40 -6.71
CA THR A 270 -3.00 -3.70 -5.45
C THR A 270 -3.10 -2.18 -5.63
N ALA A 271 -2.41 -1.63 -6.62
CA ALA A 271 -2.44 -0.20 -6.92
C ALA A 271 -3.88 0.30 -7.21
N ARG A 272 -4.69 -0.52 -7.90
CA ARG A 272 -6.10 -0.18 -8.19
C ARG A 272 -6.96 -0.17 -6.94
N GLU A 273 -6.81 -1.15 -6.07
CA GLU A 273 -7.63 -1.21 -4.84
C GLU A 273 -7.29 -0.08 -3.85
N HIS A 274 -6.05 0.42 -3.88
CA HIS A 274 -5.62 1.58 -3.09
C HIS A 274 -5.76 2.93 -3.82
N ASN A 275 -6.32 2.97 -5.04
CA ASN A 275 -6.34 4.16 -5.89
C ASN A 275 -4.97 4.84 -6.05
N ALA A 276 -3.89 4.06 -6.00
CA ALA A 276 -2.50 4.54 -6.01
C ALA A 276 -2.06 4.92 -7.43
N GLN A 277 -2.37 6.15 -7.85
CA GLN A 277 -2.11 6.68 -9.19
C GLN A 277 -0.65 6.57 -9.61
N TYR A 278 0.26 6.92 -8.71
CA TYR A 278 1.70 6.88 -8.97
C TYR A 278 2.16 5.43 -9.20
N ASP A 279 1.86 4.53 -8.26
CA ASP A 279 2.26 3.12 -8.33
C ASP A 279 1.65 2.43 -9.56
N TRP A 280 0.37 2.68 -9.84
CA TRP A 280 -0.28 2.18 -11.06
C TRP A 280 0.45 2.61 -12.32
N THR A 281 0.65 3.93 -12.50
CA THR A 281 1.18 4.47 -13.76
C THR A 281 2.62 4.05 -14.00
N MET A 282 3.44 3.97 -12.93
CA MET A 282 4.82 3.52 -13.04
C MET A 282 4.91 2.03 -13.37
N ASN A 283 4.02 1.20 -12.84
CA ASN A 283 4.05 -0.24 -13.06
C ASN A 283 3.29 -0.72 -14.30
N GLU A 284 2.31 0.04 -14.82
CA GLU A 284 1.57 -0.36 -16.03
C GLU A 284 2.50 -0.51 -17.24
N MET A 285 3.43 0.42 -17.43
CA MET A 285 4.38 0.35 -18.54
C MET A 285 5.34 -0.86 -18.42
N ALA A 286 5.76 -1.18 -17.20
CA ALA A 286 6.56 -2.36 -16.92
C ALA A 286 5.78 -3.65 -17.20
N ALA A 287 4.55 -3.73 -16.71
CA ALA A 287 3.67 -4.88 -16.93
C ALA A 287 3.39 -5.15 -18.41
N LEU A 288 3.13 -4.09 -19.19
CA LEU A 288 2.98 -4.19 -20.67
C LEU A 288 4.24 -4.74 -21.32
N LYS A 289 5.41 -4.24 -20.92
CA LYS A 289 6.72 -4.72 -21.44
C LYS A 289 6.96 -6.19 -21.09
N ASP A 290 6.52 -6.62 -19.93
CA ASP A 290 6.63 -8.01 -19.46
C ASP A 290 5.50 -8.91 -20.02
N GLY A 291 4.70 -8.41 -20.97
CA GLY A 291 3.72 -9.16 -21.75
C GLY A 291 2.34 -9.27 -21.10
N LEU A 292 1.99 -8.42 -20.13
CA LEU A 292 0.62 -8.37 -19.63
C LEU A 292 -0.29 -7.71 -20.67
N GLU A 293 -1.34 -8.40 -21.05
CA GLU A 293 -2.24 -7.98 -22.14
C GLU A 293 -3.03 -6.70 -21.74
N PRO A 294 -3.13 -5.71 -22.66
CA PRO A 294 -3.88 -4.47 -22.40
C PRO A 294 -5.33 -4.70 -21.97
N ALA A 295 -5.97 -5.76 -22.47
CA ALA A 295 -7.34 -6.11 -22.11
C ALA A 295 -7.47 -6.50 -20.62
N ILE A 296 -6.48 -7.21 -20.06
CA ILE A 296 -6.44 -7.58 -18.64
C ILE A 296 -6.22 -6.34 -17.79
N ILE A 297 -5.27 -5.48 -18.20
CA ILE A 297 -5.02 -4.20 -17.52
C ILE A 297 -6.30 -3.35 -17.49
N ASP A 298 -7.04 -3.29 -18.60
CA ASP A 298 -8.29 -2.55 -18.68
C ASP A 298 -9.39 -3.12 -17.74
N GLN A 299 -9.45 -4.45 -17.59
CA GLN A 299 -10.37 -5.08 -16.63
C GLN A 299 -10.03 -4.74 -15.19
N VAL A 300 -8.75 -4.71 -14.83
CA VAL A 300 -8.30 -4.29 -13.49
C VAL A 300 -8.58 -2.80 -13.30
N ARG A 301 -8.15 -1.96 -14.25
CA ARG A 301 -8.32 -0.49 -14.21
C ARG A 301 -9.75 -0.07 -13.93
N ASN A 302 -10.69 -0.70 -14.60
CA ASN A 302 -12.12 -0.36 -14.54
C ASN A 302 -12.93 -1.27 -13.61
N ARG A 303 -12.27 -2.09 -12.77
CA ARG A 303 -12.93 -3.07 -11.86
C ARG A 303 -13.99 -3.92 -12.55
N ARG A 304 -13.77 -4.31 -13.81
CA ARG A 304 -14.70 -5.16 -14.55
C ARG A 304 -14.69 -6.60 -14.04
N PRO A 305 -15.77 -7.37 -14.26
CA PRO A 305 -15.79 -8.79 -13.94
C PRO A 305 -14.64 -9.56 -14.60
N VAL A 306 -14.14 -10.60 -13.95
CA VAL A 306 -13.01 -11.42 -14.46
C VAL A 306 -13.42 -12.45 -15.51
N THR A 307 -14.66 -12.40 -16.00
CA THR A 307 -15.18 -13.32 -17.03
C THR A 307 -14.36 -13.21 -18.32
N GLY A 308 -13.99 -14.35 -18.89
CA GLY A 308 -13.24 -14.43 -20.14
C GLY A 308 -11.71 -14.34 -19.96
N LEU A 309 -11.22 -14.20 -18.74
CA LEU A 309 -9.79 -14.28 -18.42
C LEU A 309 -9.30 -15.72 -18.24
N GLY A 310 -7.99 -15.92 -18.34
CA GLY A 310 -7.33 -17.13 -17.90
C GLY A 310 -7.53 -17.36 -16.40
N GLU A 311 -7.45 -18.63 -15.97
CA GLU A 311 -7.75 -18.98 -14.58
C GLU A 311 -6.76 -18.34 -13.58
N LYS A 312 -5.48 -18.21 -13.96
CA LYS A 312 -4.44 -17.57 -13.15
C LYS A 312 -4.72 -16.08 -12.93
N GLU A 313 -5.06 -15.37 -14.01
CA GLU A 313 -5.39 -13.96 -13.96
C GLU A 313 -6.67 -13.70 -13.17
N ALA A 314 -7.70 -14.49 -13.46
CA ALA A 314 -9.00 -14.34 -12.80
C ALA A 314 -8.88 -14.49 -11.28
N VAL A 315 -8.23 -15.56 -10.81
CA VAL A 315 -8.12 -15.81 -9.37
C VAL A 315 -7.21 -14.79 -8.68
N LEU A 316 -6.14 -14.34 -9.34
CA LEU A 316 -5.24 -13.33 -8.76
C LEU A 316 -5.94 -11.96 -8.60
N ILE A 317 -6.76 -11.57 -9.58
CA ILE A 317 -7.58 -10.36 -9.50
C ILE A 317 -8.64 -10.48 -8.39
N GLU A 318 -9.35 -11.61 -8.33
CA GLU A 318 -10.36 -11.86 -7.28
C GLU A 318 -9.73 -11.85 -5.90
N PHE A 319 -8.60 -12.52 -5.74
CA PHE A 319 -7.84 -12.57 -4.48
C PHE A 319 -7.48 -11.16 -3.98
N GLY A 320 -6.88 -10.33 -4.84
CA GLY A 320 -6.51 -8.96 -4.45
C GLY A 320 -7.71 -8.06 -4.16
N ARG A 321 -8.80 -8.19 -4.93
CA ARG A 321 -10.06 -7.45 -4.68
C ARG A 321 -10.73 -7.84 -3.36
N GLU A 322 -10.71 -9.12 -3.02
CA GLU A 322 -11.22 -9.57 -1.73
C GLU A 322 -10.30 -9.12 -0.58
N LEU A 323 -8.99 -9.26 -0.75
CA LEU A 323 -7.99 -8.90 0.26
C LEU A 323 -8.07 -7.42 0.64
N PHE A 324 -8.03 -6.53 -0.34
CA PHE A 324 -7.94 -5.08 -0.10
C PHE A 324 -9.29 -4.36 -0.16
N GLY A 325 -10.22 -4.83 -0.98
CA GLY A 325 -11.52 -4.17 -1.12
C GLY A 325 -12.56 -4.65 -0.11
N ARG A 326 -12.40 -5.87 0.44
CA ARG A 326 -13.34 -6.45 1.43
C ARG A 326 -12.69 -6.73 2.77
N HIS A 327 -11.39 -6.58 2.90
CA HIS A 327 -10.59 -6.96 4.07
C HIS A 327 -10.83 -8.41 4.51
N MET A 328 -11.06 -9.28 3.57
CA MET A 328 -11.23 -10.74 3.76
C MET A 328 -10.98 -11.48 2.45
N VAL A 329 -10.48 -12.70 2.54
CA VAL A 329 -10.40 -13.62 1.40
C VAL A 329 -11.32 -14.81 1.69
N SER A 330 -12.28 -15.06 0.80
CA SER A 330 -13.20 -16.19 0.95
C SER A 330 -12.49 -17.54 0.87
N ALA A 331 -13.02 -18.56 1.55
CA ALA A 331 -12.49 -19.91 1.48
C ALA A 331 -12.41 -20.43 0.03
N GLN A 332 -13.40 -20.09 -0.79
CA GLN A 332 -13.45 -20.47 -2.21
C GLN A 332 -12.30 -19.82 -3.00
N THR A 333 -12.09 -18.51 -2.87
CA THR A 333 -11.01 -17.79 -3.57
C THR A 333 -9.65 -18.27 -3.10
N TYR A 334 -9.45 -18.46 -1.80
CA TYR A 334 -8.22 -19.00 -1.25
C TYR A 334 -7.90 -20.41 -1.77
N ALA A 335 -8.87 -21.32 -1.73
CA ALA A 335 -8.69 -22.69 -2.21
C ALA A 335 -8.35 -22.75 -3.71
N ARG A 336 -8.98 -21.89 -4.53
CA ARG A 336 -8.65 -21.76 -5.97
C ARG A 336 -7.23 -21.25 -6.17
N ALA A 337 -6.85 -20.18 -5.45
CA ALA A 337 -5.53 -19.60 -5.52
C ALA A 337 -4.44 -20.60 -5.08
N LEU A 338 -4.68 -21.30 -3.97
CA LEU A 338 -3.79 -22.36 -3.46
C LEU A 338 -3.61 -23.49 -4.49
N LYS A 339 -4.70 -23.94 -5.12
CA LYS A 339 -4.64 -24.98 -6.16
C LYS A 339 -3.84 -24.56 -7.37
N ILE A 340 -3.92 -23.29 -7.78
CA ILE A 340 -3.30 -22.77 -9.01
C ILE A 340 -1.84 -22.42 -8.80
N PHE A 341 -1.51 -21.77 -7.69
CA PHE A 341 -0.17 -21.24 -7.43
C PHE A 341 0.65 -22.11 -6.46
N GLY A 342 -0.01 -22.94 -5.65
CA GLY A 342 0.64 -23.60 -4.53
C GLY A 342 0.85 -22.65 -3.36
N GLU A 343 1.17 -23.21 -2.19
CA GLU A 343 1.31 -22.47 -0.93
C GLU A 343 2.40 -21.42 -1.00
N ARG A 344 3.59 -21.80 -1.48
CA ARG A 344 4.76 -20.92 -1.54
C ARG A 344 4.53 -19.67 -2.37
N ASP A 345 4.09 -19.84 -3.62
CA ASP A 345 3.88 -18.73 -4.54
C ASP A 345 2.69 -17.87 -4.10
N LEU A 346 1.65 -18.45 -3.47
CA LEU A 346 0.53 -17.69 -2.92
C LEU A 346 0.97 -16.80 -1.75
N VAL A 347 1.85 -17.29 -0.88
CA VAL A 347 2.45 -16.49 0.19
C VAL A 347 3.32 -15.38 -0.38
N ASP A 348 4.14 -15.68 -1.37
CA ASP A 348 5.02 -14.68 -2.02
C ASP A 348 4.22 -13.63 -2.80
N PHE A 349 3.11 -14.00 -3.46
CA PHE A 349 2.17 -13.04 -4.04
C PHE A 349 1.54 -12.13 -2.99
N THR A 350 1.12 -12.73 -1.87
CA THR A 350 0.56 -11.94 -0.75
C THR A 350 1.58 -10.95 -0.21
N ASP A 351 2.85 -11.37 -0.08
CA ASP A 351 3.92 -10.50 0.39
C ASP A 351 4.22 -9.36 -0.59
N LEU A 352 4.26 -9.65 -1.91
CA LEU A 352 4.39 -8.64 -2.96
C LEU A 352 3.26 -7.59 -2.89
N MET A 353 2.01 -8.06 -2.84
CA MET A 353 0.85 -7.18 -2.76
C MET A 353 0.86 -6.34 -1.47
N ALA A 354 1.21 -6.94 -0.34
CA ALA A 354 1.31 -6.27 0.95
C ALA A 354 2.38 -5.16 0.94
N GLN A 355 3.54 -5.38 0.31
CA GLN A 355 4.58 -4.36 0.16
C GLN A 355 4.07 -3.17 -0.66
N HIS A 356 3.39 -3.41 -1.78
CA HIS A 356 2.79 -2.33 -2.58
C HIS A 356 1.66 -1.59 -1.86
N ALA A 357 0.92 -2.25 -0.96
CA ALA A 357 -0.06 -1.59 -0.10
C ALA A 357 0.62 -0.64 0.92
N ALA A 358 1.75 -1.06 1.52
CA ALA A 358 2.54 -0.18 2.38
C ALA A 358 3.09 1.03 1.62
N ASP A 359 3.62 0.79 0.43
CA ASP A 359 4.15 1.87 -0.43
C ASP A 359 3.04 2.84 -0.84
N ALA A 360 1.85 2.35 -1.19
CA ALA A 360 0.68 3.17 -1.51
C ALA A 360 0.27 4.08 -0.32
N THR A 361 0.44 3.62 0.92
CA THR A 361 0.17 4.42 2.12
C THR A 361 1.05 5.66 2.18
N LEU A 362 2.36 5.52 1.95
CA LEU A 362 3.31 6.65 1.90
C LEU A 362 3.04 7.57 0.71
N LEU A 363 2.88 7.01 -0.49
CA LEU A 363 2.61 7.79 -1.70
C LEU A 363 1.34 8.63 -1.56
N THR A 364 0.30 8.07 -0.96
CA THR A 364 -0.97 8.75 -0.69
C THR A 364 -0.82 9.87 0.35
N ALA A 365 -0.15 9.60 1.48
CA ALA A 365 0.01 10.57 2.56
C ALA A 365 0.81 11.80 2.12
N PHE A 366 1.84 11.59 1.32
CA PHE A 366 2.71 12.66 0.85
C PHE A 366 2.35 13.18 -0.54
N ASP A 367 1.16 12.82 -1.06
CA ASP A 367 0.61 13.26 -2.34
C ASP A 367 1.64 13.20 -3.48
N GLN A 368 2.18 12.00 -3.71
CA GLN A 368 3.21 11.80 -4.73
C GLN A 368 2.61 11.91 -6.13
N HIS A 369 3.04 12.91 -6.86
CA HIS A 369 2.69 13.14 -8.27
C HIS A 369 3.65 12.43 -9.23
N LEU A 370 3.14 12.14 -10.43
CA LEU A 370 3.92 11.55 -11.52
C LEU A 370 5.04 12.48 -11.99
N PRO A 371 6.12 11.95 -12.59
CA PRO A 371 7.13 12.77 -13.24
C PRO A 371 6.54 13.77 -14.23
N ALA A 372 7.16 14.94 -14.38
CA ALA A 372 6.67 15.99 -15.23
C ALA A 372 6.43 15.50 -16.67
N GLY A 373 5.24 15.77 -17.18
CA GLY A 373 4.83 15.39 -18.55
C GLY A 373 4.32 13.94 -18.69
N GLN A 374 4.36 13.13 -17.63
CA GLN A 374 3.73 11.81 -17.63
C GLN A 374 2.24 11.94 -17.34
N LYS A 375 1.41 11.27 -18.14
CA LYS A 375 -0.04 11.29 -17.97
C LYS A 375 -0.48 10.23 -16.96
N PRO A 376 -1.46 10.54 -16.09
CA PRO A 376 -2.08 9.55 -15.21
C PRO A 376 -2.82 8.51 -16.07
N LEU A 377 -2.63 7.22 -15.71
CA LEU A 377 -3.23 6.09 -16.42
C LEU A 377 -4.36 5.42 -15.63
N LEU A 378 -4.48 5.71 -14.34
CA LEU A 378 -5.55 5.20 -13.49
C LEU A 378 -6.66 6.25 -13.35
N PRO A 379 -7.92 5.98 -13.73
CA PRO A 379 -9.04 6.86 -13.42
C PRO A 379 -9.34 6.76 -11.92
N ILE A 380 -9.07 7.83 -11.19
CA ILE A 380 -9.45 7.98 -9.77
C ILE A 380 -10.78 8.72 -9.72
N PRO A 381 -11.73 8.30 -8.82
CA PRO A 381 -13.03 8.94 -8.64
C PRO A 381 -12.93 10.40 -8.23
#